data_0082c5aa15fd93c77ec009bb02609f1f
#
_entry.id   0082c5aa15fd93c77ec009bb02609f1f
#
_cell.length_a   1.000
_cell.length_b   1.000
_cell.length_c   1.000
_cell.angle_alpha   90.00
_cell.angle_beta   90.00
_cell.angle_gamma   90.00
#
_symmetry.space_group_name_H-M   'P 1'
#
loop_
_entity.id
_entity.type
_entity.pdbx_description
1 polymer ?
#
loop_
_entity_poly.entity_id
_entity_poly.type
_entity_poly.pdbx_seq_one_letter_code
_entity_poly.pdbx_strand_id
1 'polypeptide(L)'
;SKVILRKATSLSKVLSFFTITLQPLSFFIPSTSGRAALTLPVVKELSVLFTNEKQKSTLAMLAPIIILIGSSATIIGAGSHIIGIGLLNTSTGEKISYFQWFIWGAPFALVMCGITLLIIKLLFWQQEPLMKVKEVPEKTQPFTIKEKRTLFLLTTLILFWMTESIHGYDIAFITMVGALLFMLPDSNHE
;
A
#
# COMPACT_ATOMS: atom_id res chain seq x y z
N SER A 1 6.87 -10.55 0.18
CA SER A 1 8.36 -10.59 0.22
C SER A 1 8.93 -11.73 -0.63
N LYS A 2 8.40 -12.96 -0.54
CA LYS A 2 8.94 -14.16 -1.22
C LYS A 2 9.00 -14.06 -2.74
N VAL A 3 8.01 -13.42 -3.40
CA VAL A 3 8.02 -13.20 -4.86
C VAL A 3 9.18 -12.28 -5.27
N ILE A 4 9.49 -11.30 -4.44
CA ILE A 4 10.61 -10.38 -4.64
C ILE A 4 11.93 -11.14 -4.52
N LEU A 5 12.07 -11.98 -3.50
CA LEU A 5 13.27 -12.79 -3.24
C LEU A 5 13.60 -13.73 -4.41
N ARG A 6 12.59 -14.32 -5.03
CA ARG A 6 12.78 -15.30 -6.12
C ARG A 6 13.18 -14.69 -7.47
N LYS A 7 12.70 -13.46 -7.76
CA LYS A 7 12.93 -12.77 -9.05
C LYS A 7 14.04 -11.73 -9.02
N ALA A 8 14.53 -11.37 -7.83
CA ALA A 8 15.49 -10.29 -7.67
C ALA A 8 16.92 -10.80 -7.84
N THR A 9 17.54 -10.45 -8.97
CA THR A 9 18.96 -10.72 -9.26
C THR A 9 19.85 -9.49 -9.05
N SER A 10 19.27 -8.33 -8.74
CA SER A 10 19.99 -7.08 -8.53
C SER A 10 19.24 -6.16 -7.59
N LEU A 11 19.93 -5.21 -6.93
CA LEU A 11 19.33 -4.17 -6.10
C LEU A 11 18.19 -3.44 -6.84
N SER A 12 18.43 -3.04 -8.08
CA SER A 12 17.43 -2.33 -8.90
C SER A 12 16.13 -3.11 -9.05
N LYS A 13 16.20 -4.45 -9.21
CA LYS A 13 15.00 -5.29 -9.28
C LYS A 13 14.29 -5.40 -7.93
N VAL A 14 15.03 -5.53 -6.82
CA VAL A 14 14.44 -5.53 -5.47
C VAL A 14 13.67 -4.25 -5.22
N LEU A 15 14.30 -3.10 -5.48
CA LEU A 15 13.66 -1.79 -5.27
C LEU A 15 12.40 -1.61 -6.14
N SER A 16 12.46 -2.05 -7.43
CA SER A 16 11.30 -1.99 -8.31
C SER A 16 10.15 -2.86 -7.83
N PHE A 17 10.41 -4.13 -7.52
CA PHE A 17 9.38 -5.05 -7.04
C PHE A 17 8.80 -4.60 -5.69
N PHE A 18 9.65 -4.08 -4.81
CA PHE A 18 9.22 -3.54 -3.54
C PHE A 18 8.26 -2.36 -3.74
N THR A 19 8.63 -1.39 -4.58
CA THR A 19 7.77 -0.24 -4.92
C THR A 19 6.43 -0.69 -5.50
N ILE A 20 6.43 -1.59 -6.49
CA ILE A 20 5.21 -2.09 -7.13
C ILE A 20 4.32 -2.84 -6.12
N THR A 21 4.92 -3.59 -5.19
CA THR A 21 4.17 -4.35 -4.17
C THR A 21 3.55 -3.44 -3.11
N LEU A 22 4.14 -2.29 -2.82
CA LEU A 22 3.61 -1.34 -1.84
C LEU A 22 2.43 -0.51 -2.37
N GLN A 23 2.34 -0.28 -3.67
CA GLN A 23 1.27 0.55 -4.25
C GLN A 23 -0.15 0.04 -3.94
N PRO A 24 -0.48 -1.25 -4.14
CA PRO A 24 -1.80 -1.77 -3.81
C PRO A 24 -2.18 -1.62 -2.33
N LEU A 25 -1.21 -1.59 -1.42
CA LEU A 25 -1.49 -1.44 0.01
C LEU A 25 -2.19 -0.11 0.35
N SER A 26 -2.03 0.92 -0.48
CA SER A 26 -2.69 2.21 -0.28
C SER A 26 -4.22 2.13 -0.44
N PHE A 27 -4.73 1.13 -1.15
CA PHE A 27 -6.15 0.89 -1.32
C PHE A 27 -6.77 0.09 -0.17
N PHE A 28 -5.99 -0.81 0.43
CA PHE A 28 -6.49 -1.74 1.45
C PHE A 28 -6.27 -1.23 2.88
N ILE A 29 -5.25 -0.39 3.09
CA ILE A 29 -4.86 0.07 4.42
C ILE A 29 -4.93 1.60 4.48
N PRO A 30 -6.01 2.15 5.08
CA PRO A 30 -6.26 3.60 5.13
C PRO A 30 -5.43 4.29 6.22
N SER A 31 -4.15 3.93 6.34
CA SER A 31 -3.24 4.49 7.34
C SER A 31 -1.80 4.39 6.87
N THR A 32 -1.10 5.53 6.79
CA THR A 32 0.34 5.58 6.50
C THR A 32 1.16 4.84 7.55
N SER A 33 0.84 5.05 8.85
CA SER A 33 1.50 4.37 9.97
C SER A 33 1.26 2.86 9.95
N GLY A 34 0.03 2.43 9.66
CA GLY A 34 -0.32 1.01 9.53
C GLY A 34 0.46 0.34 8.39
N ARG A 35 0.56 1.01 7.23
CA ARG A 35 1.38 0.53 6.10
C ARG A 35 2.87 0.46 6.46
N ALA A 36 3.39 1.46 7.18
CA ALA A 36 4.77 1.46 7.64
C ALA A 36 5.04 0.27 8.58
N ALA A 37 4.16 0.01 9.54
CA ALA A 37 4.28 -1.10 10.48
C ALA A 37 4.29 -2.47 9.76
N LEU A 38 3.42 -2.66 8.76
CA LEU A 38 3.39 -3.89 7.95
C LEU A 38 4.57 -4.03 6.99
N THR A 39 5.15 -2.91 6.57
CA THR A 39 6.28 -2.89 5.64
C THR A 39 7.61 -3.15 6.36
N LEU A 40 7.74 -2.76 7.62
CA LEU A 40 8.97 -2.88 8.40
C LEU A 40 9.54 -4.32 8.44
N PRO A 41 8.77 -5.38 8.74
CA PRO A 41 9.29 -6.76 8.68
C PRO A 41 9.73 -7.15 7.28
N VAL A 42 9.04 -6.67 6.22
CA VAL A 42 9.43 -6.94 4.83
C VAL A 42 10.76 -6.28 4.50
N VAL A 43 10.97 -5.03 4.93
CA VAL A 43 12.26 -4.32 4.78
C VAL A 43 13.37 -5.08 5.49
N LYS A 44 13.14 -5.56 6.72
CA LYS A 44 14.12 -6.37 7.47
C LYS A 44 14.47 -7.67 6.75
N GLU A 45 13.48 -8.42 6.26
CA GLU A 45 13.73 -9.64 5.47
C GLU A 45 14.52 -9.36 4.19
N LEU A 46 14.15 -8.32 3.44
CA LEU A 46 14.84 -7.97 2.21
C LEU A 46 16.25 -7.44 2.47
N SER A 47 16.49 -6.77 3.61
CA SER A 47 17.82 -6.25 3.97
C SER A 47 18.87 -7.34 4.12
N VAL A 48 18.46 -8.57 4.45
CA VAL A 48 19.39 -9.73 4.54
C VAL A 48 20.01 -10.10 3.18
N LEU A 49 19.36 -9.71 2.07
CA LEU A 49 19.88 -9.91 0.72
C LEU A 49 21.10 -9.05 0.41
N PHE A 50 21.30 -7.98 1.17
CA PHE A 50 22.29 -6.97 0.89
C PHE A 50 23.53 -7.17 1.77
N THR A 51 24.70 -7.15 1.15
CA THR A 51 26.00 -7.24 1.83
C THR A 51 26.47 -5.86 2.30
N ASN A 52 26.05 -4.79 1.60
CA ASN A 52 26.51 -3.44 1.81
C ASN A 52 25.48 -2.63 2.59
N GLU A 53 25.93 -1.92 3.63
CA GLU A 53 25.07 -1.06 4.47
C GLU A 53 24.40 0.06 3.66
N LYS A 54 25.06 0.59 2.61
CA LYS A 54 24.44 1.57 1.71
C LYS A 54 23.21 1.02 1.00
N GLN A 55 23.25 -0.25 0.56
CA GLN A 55 22.11 -0.91 -0.08
C GLN A 55 20.94 -1.09 0.90
N LYS A 56 21.24 -1.48 2.15
CA LYS A 56 20.23 -1.60 3.23
C LYS A 56 19.59 -0.24 3.52
N SER A 57 20.42 0.80 3.65
CA SER A 57 19.94 2.16 3.87
C SER A 57 19.08 2.66 2.71
N THR A 58 19.42 2.34 1.46
CA THR A 58 18.64 2.72 0.29
C THR A 58 17.24 2.10 0.33
N LEU A 59 17.12 0.82 0.68
CA LEU A 59 15.82 0.16 0.85
C LEU A 59 15.02 0.76 2.01
N ALA A 60 15.69 1.02 3.14
CA ALA A 60 15.08 1.61 4.31
C ALA A 60 14.55 3.04 4.07
N MET A 61 15.25 3.83 3.25
CA MET A 61 14.81 5.16 2.83
C MET A 61 13.66 5.11 1.82
N LEU A 62 13.71 4.17 0.87
CA LEU A 62 12.68 4.04 -0.16
C LEU A 62 11.31 3.74 0.46
N ALA A 63 11.24 2.90 1.49
CA ALA A 63 9.99 2.44 2.08
C ALA A 63 9.07 3.59 2.54
N PRO A 64 9.50 4.49 3.45
CA PRO A 64 8.64 5.57 3.91
C PRO A 64 8.27 6.56 2.80
N ILE A 65 9.16 6.83 1.85
CA ILE A 65 8.90 7.74 0.74
C ILE A 65 7.79 7.18 -0.15
N ILE A 66 7.87 5.90 -0.52
CA ILE A 66 6.84 5.26 -1.36
C ILE A 66 5.51 5.15 -0.61
N ILE A 67 5.51 4.90 0.70
CA ILE A 67 4.30 4.86 1.51
C ILE A 67 3.63 6.25 1.54
N LEU A 68 4.39 7.32 1.75
CA LEU A 68 3.87 8.68 1.79
C LEU A 68 3.32 9.12 0.43
N ILE A 69 4.09 8.96 -0.64
CA ILE A 69 3.66 9.33 -1.99
C ILE A 69 2.47 8.45 -2.41
N GLY A 70 2.53 7.15 -2.18
CA GLY A 70 1.45 6.22 -2.50
C GLY A 70 0.15 6.52 -1.75
N SER A 71 0.22 7.22 -0.60
CA SER A 71 -0.99 7.61 0.14
C SER A 71 -1.90 8.56 -0.66
N SER A 72 -1.34 9.37 -1.56
CA SER A 72 -2.11 10.28 -2.39
C SER A 72 -3.03 9.58 -3.41
N ALA A 73 -2.83 8.28 -3.65
CA ALA A 73 -3.66 7.51 -4.57
C ALA A 73 -5.13 7.44 -4.16
N THR A 74 -5.44 7.52 -2.85
CA THR A 74 -6.81 7.43 -2.34
C THR A 74 -7.09 8.50 -1.29
N ILE A 75 -8.35 8.93 -1.17
CA ILE A 75 -8.78 9.87 -0.12
C ILE A 75 -8.44 9.33 1.26
N ILE A 76 -8.70 8.05 1.48
CA ILE A 76 -8.48 7.38 2.77
C ILE A 76 -6.99 7.05 3.01
N GLY A 77 -6.13 7.26 2.03
CA GLY A 77 -4.70 6.96 2.12
C GLY A 77 -3.98 7.72 3.23
N ALA A 78 -4.49 8.91 3.59
CA ALA A 78 -4.02 9.65 4.76
C ALA A 78 -5.18 10.50 5.33
N GLY A 79 -5.25 10.62 6.66
CA GLY A 79 -6.27 11.43 7.34
C GLY A 79 -6.26 12.91 6.93
N SER A 80 -5.10 13.44 6.56
CA SER A 80 -4.94 14.81 6.05
C SER A 80 -5.76 15.10 4.79
N HIS A 81 -5.97 14.09 3.92
CA HIS A 81 -6.77 14.26 2.70
C HIS A 81 -8.24 14.50 3.06
N ILE A 82 -8.79 13.73 4.00
CA ILE A 82 -10.18 13.87 4.47
C ILE A 82 -10.39 15.25 5.10
N ILE A 83 -9.43 15.67 5.94
CA ILE A 83 -9.47 17.00 6.57
C ILE A 83 -9.40 18.09 5.49
N GLY A 84 -8.49 18.00 4.54
CA GLY A 84 -8.34 18.98 3.45
C GLY A 84 -9.60 19.10 2.60
N ILE A 85 -10.23 17.99 2.24
CA ILE A 85 -11.49 17.97 1.48
C ILE A 85 -12.64 18.56 2.31
N GLY A 86 -12.70 18.24 3.61
CA GLY A 86 -13.69 18.82 4.51
C GLY A 86 -13.56 20.33 4.61
N LEU A 87 -12.36 20.88 4.72
CA LEU A 87 -12.08 22.31 4.71
C LEU A 87 -12.44 22.96 3.37
N LEU A 88 -12.12 22.33 2.26
CA LEU A 88 -12.49 22.81 0.93
C LEU A 88 -14.01 22.90 0.80
N ASN A 89 -14.72 21.85 1.17
CA ASN A 89 -16.19 21.82 1.12
C ASN A 89 -16.82 22.92 1.99
N THR A 90 -16.30 23.16 3.19
CA THR A 90 -16.82 24.22 4.06
C THR A 90 -16.54 25.63 3.56
N SER A 91 -15.41 25.83 2.86
CA SER A 91 -14.98 27.16 2.38
C SER A 91 -15.56 27.53 1.01
N THR A 92 -15.70 26.56 0.10
CA THR A 92 -16.11 26.78 -1.29
C THR A 92 -17.44 26.14 -1.67
N GLY A 93 -17.95 25.21 -0.86
CA GLY A 93 -19.10 24.37 -1.19
C GLY A 93 -18.78 23.22 -2.16
N GLU A 94 -17.53 23.10 -2.64
CA GLU A 94 -17.12 22.04 -3.55
C GLU A 94 -16.96 20.71 -2.83
N LYS A 95 -17.51 19.64 -3.42
CA LYS A 95 -17.40 18.28 -2.93
C LYS A 95 -16.55 17.45 -3.89
N ILE A 96 -15.47 16.89 -3.38
CA ILE A 96 -14.65 15.95 -4.13
C ILE A 96 -15.05 14.54 -3.72
N SER A 97 -15.57 13.73 -4.67
CA SER A 97 -15.93 12.35 -4.42
C SER A 97 -14.68 11.45 -4.36
N TYR A 98 -14.83 10.26 -3.77
CA TYR A 98 -13.77 9.25 -3.74
C TYR A 98 -13.25 8.91 -5.14
N PHE A 99 -14.17 8.70 -6.09
CA PHE A 99 -13.82 8.36 -7.48
C PHE A 99 -13.08 9.49 -8.19
N GLN A 100 -13.51 10.75 -7.97
CA GLN A 100 -12.85 11.91 -8.56
C GLN A 100 -11.42 12.08 -8.03
N TRP A 101 -11.22 11.91 -6.72
CA TRP A 101 -9.89 11.88 -6.13
C TRP A 101 -9.03 10.76 -6.71
N PHE A 102 -9.60 9.56 -6.85
CA PHE A 102 -8.90 8.40 -7.40
C PHE A 102 -8.37 8.66 -8.82
N ILE A 103 -9.20 9.23 -9.70
CA ILE A 103 -8.79 9.57 -11.07
C ILE A 103 -7.59 10.52 -11.10
N TRP A 104 -7.49 11.44 -10.14
CA TRP A 104 -6.37 12.39 -10.08
C TRP A 104 -5.20 11.84 -9.27
N GLY A 105 -5.47 11.28 -8.11
CA GLY A 105 -4.47 10.85 -7.14
C GLY A 105 -3.74 9.58 -7.53
N ALA A 106 -4.41 8.59 -8.12
CA ALA A 106 -3.77 7.33 -8.47
C ALA A 106 -2.72 7.49 -9.59
N PRO A 107 -2.99 8.17 -10.73
CA PRO A 107 -1.96 8.43 -11.73
C PRO A 107 -0.80 9.27 -11.16
N PHE A 108 -1.11 10.31 -10.37
CA PHE A 108 -0.11 11.13 -9.69
C PHE A 108 0.80 10.28 -8.80
N ALA A 109 0.23 9.45 -7.93
CA ALA A 109 0.99 8.58 -7.04
C ALA A 109 1.90 7.61 -7.82
N LEU A 110 1.38 7.00 -8.90
CA LEU A 110 2.16 6.08 -9.73
C LEU A 110 3.35 6.77 -10.39
N VAL A 111 3.12 7.93 -11.00
CA VAL A 111 4.18 8.72 -11.67
C VAL A 111 5.23 9.15 -10.64
N MET A 112 4.81 9.72 -9.51
CA MET A 112 5.73 10.19 -8.48
C MET A 112 6.52 9.07 -7.81
N CYS A 113 5.91 7.90 -7.59
CA CYS A 113 6.63 6.72 -7.10
C CYS A 113 7.63 6.21 -8.15
N GLY A 114 7.29 6.26 -9.44
CA GLY A 114 8.20 5.93 -10.53
C GLY A 114 9.40 6.88 -10.61
N ILE A 115 9.16 8.19 -10.52
CA ILE A 115 10.20 9.21 -10.47
C ILE A 115 11.10 9.01 -9.25
N THR A 116 10.50 8.80 -8.07
CA THR A 116 11.25 8.53 -6.83
C THR A 116 12.15 7.32 -6.96
N LEU A 117 11.60 6.22 -7.50
CA LEU A 117 12.37 5.01 -7.75
C LEU A 117 13.53 5.27 -8.73
N LEU A 118 13.29 6.05 -9.77
CA LEU A 118 14.33 6.43 -10.74
C LEU A 118 15.43 7.25 -10.06
N ILE A 119 15.06 8.29 -9.30
CA ILE A 119 16.01 9.16 -8.59
C ILE A 119 16.85 8.32 -7.62
N ILE A 120 16.22 7.44 -6.83
CA ILE A 120 16.93 6.59 -5.88
C ILE A 120 17.89 5.65 -6.61
N LYS A 121 17.47 5.07 -7.73
CA LYS A 121 18.37 4.23 -8.55
C LYS A 121 19.54 5.00 -9.13
N LEU A 122 19.34 6.24 -9.54
CA LEU A 122 20.43 7.08 -10.09
C LEU A 122 21.39 7.55 -9.01
N LEU A 123 20.88 7.98 -7.85
CA LEU A 123 21.72 8.49 -6.75
C LEU A 123 22.46 7.38 -6.01
N PHE A 124 21.84 6.23 -5.86
CA PHE A 124 22.37 5.09 -5.11
C PHE A 124 22.71 3.91 -6.02
N TRP A 125 23.16 4.20 -7.25
CA TRP A 125 23.59 3.20 -8.20
C TRP A 125 24.76 2.39 -7.65
N GLN A 126 24.50 1.14 -7.31
CA GLN A 126 25.53 0.20 -6.87
C GLN A 126 25.35 -1.11 -7.63
N GLN A 127 26.44 -1.54 -8.29
CA GLN A 127 26.48 -2.76 -9.09
C GLN A 127 26.85 -4.01 -8.30
N GLU A 128 26.92 -3.94 -6.97
CA GLU A 128 27.28 -5.09 -6.16
C GLU A 128 26.22 -6.20 -6.26
N PRO A 129 26.65 -7.45 -6.46
CA PRO A 129 25.72 -8.57 -6.53
C PRO A 129 25.02 -8.78 -5.19
N LEU A 130 23.75 -9.16 -5.24
CA LEU A 130 23.00 -9.59 -4.07
C LEU A 130 23.53 -10.95 -3.57
N MET A 131 23.46 -11.17 -2.25
CA MET A 131 23.64 -12.50 -1.70
C MET A 131 22.64 -13.46 -2.33
N LYS A 132 23.13 -14.61 -2.83
CA LYS A 132 22.25 -15.71 -3.23
C LYS A 132 21.61 -16.28 -1.97
N VAL A 133 20.35 -15.97 -1.74
CA VAL A 133 19.59 -16.59 -0.68
C VAL A 133 19.29 -18.02 -1.10
N LYS A 134 19.67 -19.00 -0.26
CA LYS A 134 19.21 -20.38 -0.41
C LYS A 134 17.68 -20.36 -0.53
N GLU A 135 17.15 -21.10 -1.49
CA GLU A 135 15.72 -21.20 -1.72
C GLU A 135 14.99 -21.49 -0.41
N VAL A 136 14.18 -20.55 0.04
CA VAL A 136 13.27 -20.79 1.15
C VAL A 136 12.13 -21.65 0.60
N PRO A 137 11.93 -22.88 1.12
CA PRO A 137 10.87 -23.75 0.62
C PRO A 137 9.53 -23.04 0.66
N GLU A 138 8.88 -22.99 -0.49
CA GLU A 138 7.59 -22.30 -0.66
C GLU A 138 6.48 -23.21 -0.10
N LYS A 139 6.16 -23.06 1.18
CA LYS A 139 4.86 -23.50 1.67
C LYS A 139 3.86 -22.41 1.36
N THR A 140 3.33 -22.41 0.15
CA THR A 140 2.15 -21.61 -0.21
C THR A 140 0.97 -22.24 0.51
N GLN A 141 0.62 -21.73 1.67
CA GLN A 141 -0.60 -22.15 2.35
C GLN A 141 -1.78 -21.51 1.61
N PRO A 142 -2.83 -22.29 1.30
CA PRO A 142 -4.05 -21.75 0.72
C PRO A 142 -4.66 -20.74 1.70
N PHE A 143 -5.28 -19.69 1.15
CA PHE A 143 -5.99 -18.70 1.96
C PHE A 143 -6.99 -19.38 2.89
N THR A 144 -6.91 -19.05 4.16
CA THR A 144 -7.88 -19.47 5.16
C THR A 144 -9.26 -18.86 4.88
N ILE A 145 -10.32 -19.45 5.40
CA ILE A 145 -11.68 -18.91 5.26
C ILE A 145 -11.76 -17.49 5.82
N LYS A 146 -11.08 -17.22 6.94
CA LYS A 146 -10.99 -15.88 7.56
C LYS A 146 -10.32 -14.86 6.62
N GLU A 147 -9.22 -15.23 5.99
CA GLU A 147 -8.52 -14.35 5.04
C GLU A 147 -9.38 -14.06 3.81
N LYS A 148 -10.09 -15.06 3.29
CA LYS A 148 -11.02 -14.87 2.15
C LYS A 148 -12.17 -13.93 2.53
N ARG A 149 -12.76 -14.09 3.72
CA ARG A 149 -13.82 -13.20 4.24
C ARG A 149 -13.32 -11.77 4.38
N THR A 150 -12.17 -11.58 5.00
CA THR A 150 -11.54 -10.26 5.14
C THR A 150 -11.31 -9.61 3.79
N LEU A 151 -10.75 -10.36 2.82
CA LEU A 151 -10.50 -9.84 1.48
C LEU A 151 -11.79 -9.48 0.75
N PHE A 152 -12.85 -10.30 0.90
CA PHE A 152 -14.17 -10.02 0.34
C PHE A 152 -14.77 -8.74 0.92
N LEU A 153 -14.77 -8.60 2.26
CA LEU A 153 -15.30 -7.40 2.93
C LEU A 153 -14.54 -6.14 2.53
N LEU A 154 -13.20 -6.20 2.48
CA LEU A 154 -12.37 -5.07 2.03
C LEU A 154 -12.68 -4.68 0.59
N THR A 155 -12.77 -5.67 -0.31
CA THR A 155 -13.08 -5.41 -1.72
C THR A 155 -14.47 -4.78 -1.87
N THR A 156 -15.46 -5.30 -1.14
CA THR A 156 -16.82 -4.76 -1.12
C THR A 156 -16.82 -3.31 -0.62
N LEU A 157 -16.10 -3.01 0.46
CA LEU A 157 -16.00 -1.67 1.02
C LEU A 157 -15.40 -0.68 0.02
N ILE A 158 -14.32 -1.07 -0.67
CA ILE A 158 -13.68 -0.23 -1.70
C ILE A 158 -14.66 0.03 -2.86
N LEU A 159 -15.39 -0.98 -3.31
CA LEU A 159 -16.39 -0.80 -4.36
C LEU A 159 -17.49 0.18 -3.93
N PHE A 160 -17.97 0.12 -2.68
CA PHE A 160 -18.92 1.09 -2.16
C PHE A 160 -18.34 2.51 -2.12
N TRP A 161 -17.10 2.71 -1.71
CA TRP A 161 -16.46 4.02 -1.76
C TRP A 161 -16.33 4.56 -3.20
N MET A 162 -15.96 3.70 -4.15
CA MET A 162 -15.84 4.10 -5.56
C MET A 162 -17.19 4.46 -6.19
N THR A 163 -18.28 3.89 -5.70
CA THR A 163 -19.64 4.14 -6.19
C THR A 163 -20.41 5.16 -5.35
N GLU A 164 -19.74 5.88 -4.44
CA GLU A 164 -20.32 6.93 -3.59
C GLU A 164 -21.20 7.90 -4.40
N SER A 165 -20.72 8.35 -5.55
CA SER A 165 -21.43 9.28 -6.44
C SER A 165 -22.72 8.70 -7.04
N ILE A 166 -22.92 7.37 -7.02
CA ILE A 166 -24.10 6.71 -7.56
C ILE A 166 -25.17 6.53 -6.49
N HIS A 167 -24.79 6.07 -5.29
CA HIS A 167 -25.74 5.77 -4.22
C HIS A 167 -25.91 6.91 -3.20
N GLY A 168 -25.00 7.91 -3.19
CA GLY A 168 -25.10 9.12 -2.37
C GLY A 168 -24.80 8.93 -0.87
N TYR A 169 -24.39 7.73 -0.43
CA TYR A 169 -23.98 7.51 0.96
C TYR A 169 -22.57 8.04 1.20
N ASP A 170 -22.39 8.74 2.31
CA ASP A 170 -21.10 9.31 2.72
C ASP A 170 -20.07 8.21 3.05
N ILE A 171 -18.79 8.49 2.74
CA ILE A 171 -17.67 7.59 3.01
C ILE A 171 -17.61 7.17 4.48
N ALA A 172 -17.87 8.10 5.42
CA ALA A 172 -17.83 7.81 6.84
C ALA A 172 -18.93 6.82 7.24
N PHE A 173 -20.14 6.96 6.69
CA PHE A 173 -21.24 6.02 6.91
C PHE A 173 -20.91 4.63 6.40
N ILE A 174 -20.41 4.51 5.17
CA ILE A 174 -19.99 3.22 4.57
C ILE A 174 -18.89 2.58 5.41
N THR A 175 -17.92 3.38 5.87
CA THR A 175 -16.80 2.91 6.72
C THR A 175 -17.31 2.38 8.05
N MET A 176 -18.25 3.08 8.68
CA MET A 176 -18.87 2.65 9.95
C MET A 176 -19.60 1.31 9.81
N VAL A 177 -20.42 1.16 8.76
CA VAL A 177 -21.09 -0.11 8.45
C VAL A 177 -20.09 -1.21 8.20
N GLY A 178 -19.02 -0.93 7.40
CA GLY A 178 -17.93 -1.86 7.17
C GLY A 178 -17.25 -2.31 8.46
N ALA A 179 -16.94 -1.38 9.36
CA ALA A 179 -16.33 -1.70 10.66
C ALA A 179 -17.22 -2.62 11.50
N LEU A 180 -18.53 -2.37 11.53
CA LEU A 180 -19.50 -3.25 12.23
C LEU A 180 -19.50 -4.66 11.63
N LEU A 181 -19.46 -4.79 10.29
CA LEU A 181 -19.40 -6.09 9.63
C LEU A 181 -18.10 -6.86 9.94
N PHE A 182 -16.98 -6.16 10.11
CA PHE A 182 -15.72 -6.77 10.55
C PHE A 182 -15.77 -7.25 12.00
N MET A 183 -16.58 -6.63 12.85
CA MET A 183 -16.74 -7.00 14.28
C MET A 183 -17.70 -8.17 14.49
N LEU A 184 -18.48 -8.56 13.47
CA LEU A 184 -19.38 -9.71 13.60
C LEU A 184 -18.58 -10.98 13.85
N PRO A 185 -18.91 -11.75 14.92
CA PRO A 185 -18.25 -13.01 15.20
C PRO A 185 -18.42 -13.99 14.04
N ASP A 186 -17.37 -14.78 13.77
CA ASP A 186 -17.48 -15.89 12.86
C ASP A 186 -18.49 -16.89 13.44
N SER A 187 -19.59 -17.12 12.73
CA SER A 187 -20.62 -18.08 13.12
C SER A 187 -20.16 -19.56 13.03
N ASN A 188 -18.88 -19.80 12.76
CA ASN A 188 -18.26 -21.13 12.74
C ASN A 188 -17.39 -21.32 14.01
N HIS A 189 -18.04 -21.35 15.16
CA HIS A 189 -17.52 -22.02 16.34
C HIS A 189 -18.11 -23.42 16.34
N GLU A 190 -17.50 -24.33 15.58
CA GLU A 190 -17.45 -25.76 15.83
C GLU A 190 -16.07 -26.29 15.44
#